data_eaa41eb135c03c56523f846e8729c57b
#
_entry.id   eaa41eb135c03c56523f846e8729c57b
#
_cell.length_a   1.000
_cell.length_b   1.000
_cell.length_c   1.000
_cell.angle_alpha   90.00
_cell.angle_beta   90.00
_cell.angle_gamma   90.00
#
_symmetry.space_group_name_H-M   'P 1'
#
loop_
_entity.id
_entity.type
_entity.pdbx_description
1 polymer ?
#
loop_
_entity_poly.entity_id
_entity_poly.type
_entity_poly.pdbx_seq_one_letter_code
_entity_poly.pdbx_strand_id
1 'polypeptide(L)'
;MAAPNSKATLTDHCLRALGYPVIEINVDDDQVEDRVDEALQFYQHYHSDAVEKVYLKHKVTNSEIEFTAASNGTFVKGEIITGGTSGAKSVIESVTSTTKIRYNALTDFSKVFAVGDVVTGGTSGATGTIKASG
;
A
#
# COMPACT_ATOMS: atom_id res chain seq x y z
N MET A 1 -27.63 -27.08 5.58
CA MET A 1 -27.37 -25.96 4.64
C MET A 1 -26.12 -25.25 5.06
N ALA A 2 -25.22 -24.95 4.14
CA ALA A 2 -24.06 -24.10 4.48
C ALA A 2 -24.54 -22.68 4.79
N ALA A 3 -23.94 -22.05 5.79
CA ALA A 3 -24.19 -20.64 6.11
C ALA A 3 -23.74 -19.77 4.93
N PRO A 4 -24.48 -18.71 4.58
CA PRO A 4 -24.06 -17.79 3.53
C PRO A 4 -22.73 -17.12 3.91
N ASN A 5 -21.78 -17.11 2.98
CA ASN A 5 -20.44 -16.55 3.18
C ASN A 5 -20.10 -15.42 2.20
N SER A 6 -21.05 -15.02 1.37
CA SER A 6 -20.93 -13.92 0.41
C SER A 6 -22.29 -13.25 0.22
N LYS A 7 -22.29 -12.03 -0.35
CA LYS A 7 -23.54 -11.31 -0.66
C LYS A 7 -24.45 -12.15 -1.56
N ALA A 8 -23.92 -12.75 -2.63
CA ALA A 8 -24.68 -13.59 -3.54
C ALA A 8 -25.33 -14.79 -2.84
N THR A 9 -24.57 -15.51 -2.01
CA THR A 9 -25.12 -16.66 -1.26
C THR A 9 -26.12 -16.25 -0.19
N LEU A 10 -26.03 -15.03 0.34
CA LEU A 10 -27.02 -14.46 1.25
C LEU A 10 -28.32 -14.13 0.50
N THR A 11 -28.24 -13.50 -0.66
CA THR A 11 -29.37 -13.22 -1.54
C THR A 11 -30.11 -14.51 -1.91
N ASP A 12 -29.40 -15.54 -2.38
CA ASP A 12 -29.98 -16.85 -2.67
C ASP A 12 -30.66 -17.51 -1.47
N HIS A 13 -30.05 -17.34 -0.29
CA HIS A 13 -30.63 -17.87 0.95
C HIS A 13 -31.94 -17.15 1.29
N CYS A 14 -32.00 -15.82 1.14
CA CYS A 14 -33.19 -15.03 1.40
C CYS A 14 -34.33 -15.39 0.42
N LEU A 15 -34.03 -15.51 -0.87
CA LEU A 15 -35.02 -15.91 -1.89
C LEU A 15 -35.54 -17.31 -1.62
N ARG A 16 -34.70 -18.26 -1.23
CA ARG A 16 -35.15 -19.62 -0.86
C ARG A 16 -35.99 -19.63 0.40
N ALA A 17 -35.70 -18.75 1.37
CA ALA A 17 -36.56 -18.62 2.55
C ALA A 17 -37.96 -18.07 2.22
N LEU A 18 -38.08 -17.29 1.15
CA LEU A 18 -39.35 -16.82 0.62
C LEU A 18 -40.08 -17.84 -0.25
N GLY A 19 -39.46 -18.98 -0.57
CA GLY A 19 -40.05 -20.09 -1.30
C GLY A 19 -39.57 -20.27 -2.75
N TYR A 20 -38.60 -19.51 -3.18
CA TYR A 20 -37.97 -19.71 -4.49
C TYR A 20 -37.28 -21.10 -4.59
N PRO A 21 -37.38 -21.85 -5.70
CA PRO A 21 -38.04 -21.55 -6.99
C PRO A 21 -39.49 -22.06 -7.07
N VAL A 22 -40.04 -22.59 -5.99
CA VAL A 22 -41.42 -23.16 -6.01
C VAL A 22 -42.46 -22.05 -6.15
N ILE A 23 -42.22 -20.92 -5.53
CA ILE A 23 -43.00 -19.69 -5.67
C ILE A 23 -42.23 -18.75 -6.58
N GLU A 24 -42.86 -18.32 -7.67
CA GLU A 24 -42.27 -17.31 -8.55
C GLU A 24 -42.31 -15.95 -7.83
N ILE A 25 -41.12 -15.43 -7.55
CA ILE A 25 -40.94 -14.14 -6.89
C ILE A 25 -40.68 -13.11 -7.99
N ASN A 26 -41.70 -12.31 -8.31
CA ASN A 26 -41.65 -11.34 -9.38
C ASN A 26 -41.07 -10.01 -8.88
N VAL A 27 -39.80 -10.02 -8.55
CA VAL A 27 -39.02 -8.86 -8.09
C VAL A 27 -37.73 -8.83 -8.90
N ASP A 28 -37.28 -7.64 -9.29
CA ASP A 28 -36.03 -7.45 -10.01
C ASP A 28 -34.84 -7.74 -9.09
N ASP A 29 -33.75 -8.31 -9.65
CA ASP A 29 -32.55 -8.65 -8.92
C ASP A 29 -31.93 -7.42 -8.24
N ASP A 30 -31.93 -6.26 -8.91
CA ASP A 30 -31.45 -4.98 -8.36
C ASP A 30 -32.23 -4.57 -7.10
N GLN A 31 -33.54 -4.80 -7.07
CA GLN A 31 -34.38 -4.50 -5.89
C GLN A 31 -34.05 -5.41 -4.70
N VAL A 32 -33.73 -6.66 -4.99
CA VAL A 32 -33.30 -7.61 -3.94
C VAL A 32 -31.94 -7.20 -3.38
N GLU A 33 -31.01 -6.80 -4.26
CA GLU A 33 -29.69 -6.34 -3.85
C GLU A 33 -29.76 -5.08 -2.99
N ASP A 34 -30.57 -4.10 -3.37
CA ASP A 34 -30.80 -2.89 -2.58
C ASP A 34 -31.31 -3.19 -1.17
N ARG A 35 -32.24 -4.14 -1.04
CA ARG A 35 -32.75 -4.55 0.29
C ARG A 35 -31.71 -5.27 1.13
N VAL A 36 -30.86 -6.08 0.52
CA VAL A 36 -29.75 -6.75 1.20
C VAL A 36 -28.71 -5.72 1.68
N ASP A 37 -28.37 -4.75 0.85
CA ASP A 37 -27.43 -3.69 1.20
C ASP A 37 -27.96 -2.79 2.32
N GLU A 38 -29.22 -2.42 2.29
CA GLU A 38 -29.87 -1.67 3.37
C GLU A 38 -29.87 -2.46 4.69
N ALA A 39 -30.16 -3.75 4.63
CA ALA A 39 -30.13 -4.61 5.81
C ALA A 39 -28.73 -4.76 6.39
N LEU A 40 -27.69 -4.87 5.54
CA LEU A 40 -26.29 -4.94 5.97
C LEU A 40 -25.83 -3.62 6.58
N GLN A 41 -26.20 -2.47 5.99
CA GLN A 41 -25.91 -1.15 6.55
C GLN A 41 -26.59 -0.97 7.93
N PHE A 42 -27.85 -1.37 8.05
CA PHE A 42 -28.54 -1.34 9.33
C PHE A 42 -27.84 -2.21 10.37
N TYR A 43 -27.44 -3.44 10.00
CA TYR A 43 -26.72 -4.33 10.89
C TYR A 43 -25.39 -3.73 11.35
N GLN A 44 -24.61 -3.18 10.43
CA GLN A 44 -23.31 -2.52 10.74
C GLN A 44 -23.49 -1.31 11.66
N HIS A 45 -24.59 -0.57 11.50
CA HIS A 45 -24.85 0.63 12.31
C HIS A 45 -25.22 0.29 13.75
N TYR A 46 -25.98 -0.77 13.96
CA TYR A 46 -26.50 -1.14 15.30
C TYR A 46 -25.72 -2.24 16.02
N HIS A 47 -24.91 -3.00 15.31
CA HIS A 47 -24.10 -4.08 15.88
C HIS A 47 -22.62 -3.73 15.82
N SER A 48 -22.11 -3.13 16.89
CA SER A 48 -20.67 -2.82 17.03
C SER A 48 -19.77 -4.05 16.96
N ASP A 49 -20.28 -5.23 17.26
CA ASP A 49 -19.57 -6.51 17.17
C ASP A 49 -19.39 -7.01 15.71
N ALA A 50 -20.09 -6.39 14.76
CA ALA A 50 -19.91 -6.68 13.33
C ALA A 50 -18.65 -6.04 12.75
N VAL A 51 -17.93 -5.26 13.53
CA VAL A 51 -16.68 -4.59 13.12
C VAL A 51 -15.49 -5.33 13.72
N GLU A 52 -14.69 -5.94 12.88
CA GLU A 52 -13.41 -6.53 13.30
C GLU A 52 -12.35 -5.43 13.45
N LYS A 53 -11.75 -5.34 14.65
CA LYS A 53 -10.62 -4.44 14.87
C LYS A 53 -9.34 -5.07 14.34
N VAL A 54 -8.86 -4.59 13.22
CA VAL A 54 -7.60 -5.04 12.63
C VAL A 54 -6.50 -4.05 12.99
N TYR A 55 -5.40 -4.56 13.55
CA TYR A 55 -4.20 -3.77 13.82
C TYR A 55 -3.19 -3.98 12.68
N LEU A 56 -2.94 -2.94 11.89
CA LEU A 56 -1.86 -2.96 10.92
C LEU A 56 -0.53 -2.71 11.66
N LYS A 57 0.30 -3.74 11.77
CA LYS A 57 1.69 -3.58 12.22
C LYS A 57 2.54 -3.25 11.02
N HIS A 58 2.94 -2.00 10.87
CA HIS A 58 3.92 -1.59 9.89
C HIS A 58 5.25 -1.31 10.57
N LYS A 59 6.30 -2.04 10.17
CA LYS A 59 7.65 -1.75 10.61
C LYS A 59 8.17 -0.59 9.77
N VAL A 60 8.31 0.57 10.38
CA VAL A 60 9.00 1.69 9.74
C VAL A 60 10.48 1.34 9.66
N THR A 61 10.95 0.99 8.48
CA THR A 61 12.37 0.85 8.21
C THR A 61 12.92 2.21 7.82
N ASN A 62 14.07 2.57 8.38
CA ASN A 62 14.77 3.76 7.92
C ASN A 62 15.16 3.56 6.45
N SER A 63 14.83 4.53 5.63
CA SER A 63 15.21 4.53 4.22
C SER A 63 16.72 4.70 4.12
N GLU A 64 17.44 3.61 3.84
CA GLU A 64 18.91 3.57 3.75
C GLU A 64 19.30 3.08 2.36
N ILE A 65 20.29 3.73 1.78
CA ILE A 65 20.94 3.28 0.55
C ILE A 65 22.34 2.83 0.90
N GLU A 66 22.69 1.60 0.51
CA GLU A 66 24.05 1.08 0.51
C GLU A 66 24.61 1.07 -0.91
N PHE A 67 25.81 1.62 -1.08
CA PHE A 67 26.51 1.65 -2.35
C PHE A 67 27.43 0.46 -2.52
N THR A 68 27.64 0.03 -3.75
CA THR A 68 28.52 -1.11 -4.11
C THR A 68 29.97 -0.84 -3.74
N ALA A 69 30.42 0.40 -3.83
CA ALA A 69 31.74 0.88 -3.44
C ALA A 69 31.59 2.27 -2.81
N ALA A 70 32.70 2.79 -2.25
CA ALA A 70 32.69 4.17 -1.81
C ALA A 70 32.25 5.09 -2.95
N SER A 71 31.40 6.06 -2.61
CA SER A 71 30.91 7.03 -3.56
C SER A 71 32.08 7.83 -4.18
N ASN A 72 31.94 8.16 -5.47
CA ASN A 72 32.82 9.14 -6.07
C ASN A 72 32.40 10.54 -5.60
N GLY A 73 33.19 11.15 -4.75
CA GLY A 73 32.84 12.34 -4.00
C GLY A 73 32.15 12.03 -2.66
N THR A 74 31.88 13.05 -1.88
CA THR A 74 31.27 12.95 -0.57
C THR A 74 29.86 13.55 -0.60
N PHE A 75 28.86 12.76 -0.31
CA PHE A 75 27.51 13.25 -0.13
C PHE A 75 27.39 14.19 1.06
N VAL A 76 26.53 15.19 0.96
CA VAL A 76 26.30 16.19 2.01
C VAL A 76 24.92 16.04 2.60
N LYS A 77 24.80 16.14 3.92
CA LYS A 77 23.51 16.15 4.61
C LYS A 77 22.67 17.32 4.10
N GLY A 78 21.38 17.06 3.82
CA GLY A 78 20.43 18.04 3.37
C GLY A 78 20.40 18.25 1.85
N GLU A 79 21.32 17.63 1.08
CA GLU A 79 21.26 17.72 -0.38
C GLU A 79 20.18 16.80 -0.98
N ILE A 80 19.70 17.18 -2.16
CA ILE A 80 18.77 16.36 -2.92
C ILE A 80 19.57 15.35 -3.72
N ILE A 81 19.23 14.08 -3.57
CA ILE A 81 19.76 12.99 -4.40
C ILE A 81 18.76 12.61 -5.49
N THR A 82 19.27 12.25 -6.65
CA THR A 82 18.47 11.82 -7.79
C THR A 82 19.02 10.51 -8.35
N GLY A 83 18.14 9.52 -8.49
CA GLY A 83 18.45 8.26 -9.18
C GLY A 83 18.47 8.47 -10.68
N GLY A 84 19.55 8.06 -11.34
CA GLY A 84 19.77 8.29 -12.76
C GLY A 84 18.82 7.51 -13.67
N THR A 85 18.48 6.29 -13.30
CA THR A 85 17.57 5.41 -14.05
C THR A 85 16.13 5.51 -13.52
N SER A 86 15.96 5.44 -12.19
CA SER A 86 14.64 5.47 -11.56
C SER A 86 13.99 6.85 -11.59
N GLY A 87 14.79 7.91 -11.63
CA GLY A 87 14.33 9.28 -11.47
C GLY A 87 13.76 9.57 -10.06
N ALA A 88 13.98 8.67 -9.10
CA ALA A 88 13.60 8.87 -7.72
C ALA A 88 14.39 10.03 -7.11
N LYS A 89 13.74 10.83 -6.28
CA LYS A 89 14.36 11.99 -5.60
C LYS A 89 14.05 11.95 -4.12
N SER A 90 15.05 12.26 -3.31
CA SER A 90 14.90 12.44 -1.88
C SER A 90 15.98 13.37 -1.33
N VAL A 91 15.87 13.72 -0.06
CA VAL A 91 16.83 14.54 0.67
C VAL A 91 17.62 13.67 1.61
N ILE A 92 18.94 13.84 1.66
CA ILE A 92 19.81 13.12 2.59
C ILE A 92 19.54 13.59 4.02
N GLU A 93 19.12 12.68 4.87
CA GLU A 93 18.96 12.92 6.30
C GLU A 93 20.30 12.86 7.04
N SER A 94 21.09 11.84 6.73
CA SER A 94 22.42 11.65 7.31
C SER A 94 23.32 10.81 6.41
N VAL A 95 24.61 11.10 6.46
CA VAL A 95 25.66 10.29 5.82
C VAL A 95 26.25 9.40 6.91
N THR A 96 25.99 8.11 6.85
CA THR A 96 26.43 7.14 7.87
C THR A 96 27.87 6.70 7.61
N SER A 97 28.23 6.53 6.34
CA SER A 97 29.59 6.19 5.90
C SER A 97 29.79 6.57 4.43
N THR A 98 30.99 6.36 3.90
CA THR A 98 31.29 6.55 2.47
C THR A 98 30.48 5.62 1.55
N THR A 99 29.89 4.55 2.11
CA THR A 99 29.10 3.55 1.38
C THR A 99 27.63 3.53 1.79
N LYS A 100 27.22 4.36 2.77
CA LYS A 100 25.85 4.34 3.30
C LYS A 100 25.33 5.72 3.60
N ILE A 101 24.14 5.99 3.08
CA ILE A 101 23.40 7.22 3.36
C ILE A 101 21.97 6.88 3.82
N ARG A 102 21.41 7.72 4.67
CA ARG A 102 19.99 7.71 5.03
C ARG A 102 19.29 8.87 4.35
N TYR A 103 18.11 8.61 3.84
CA TYR A 103 17.31 9.61 3.17
C TYR A 103 15.90 9.70 3.76
N ASN A 104 15.29 10.84 3.61
CA ASN A 104 13.90 11.08 4.00
C ASN A 104 12.91 10.43 3.04
N ALA A 105 11.61 10.62 3.27
CA ALA A 105 10.58 10.17 2.34
C ALA A 105 10.87 10.68 0.92
N LEU A 106 10.57 9.84 -0.06
CA LEU A 106 10.67 10.19 -1.48
C LEU A 106 9.76 11.38 -1.80
N THR A 107 10.20 12.26 -2.68
CA THR A 107 9.38 13.39 -3.17
C THR A 107 8.26 12.93 -4.08
N ASP A 108 8.43 11.77 -4.72
CA ASP A 108 7.43 11.12 -5.56
C ASP A 108 7.38 9.63 -5.21
N PHE A 109 6.30 9.19 -4.56
CA PHE A 109 6.13 7.81 -4.11
C PHE A 109 5.91 6.80 -5.25
N SER A 110 5.70 7.28 -6.48
CA SER A 110 5.64 6.41 -7.67
C SER A 110 7.02 5.94 -8.13
N LYS A 111 8.09 6.58 -7.64
CA LYS A 111 9.47 6.32 -8.02
C LYS A 111 10.26 5.89 -6.80
N VAL A 112 10.95 4.76 -6.91
CA VAL A 112 11.78 4.21 -5.82
C VAL A 112 13.21 4.01 -6.32
N PHE A 113 14.17 4.17 -5.41
CA PHE A 113 15.56 3.85 -5.71
C PHE A 113 15.72 2.34 -5.92
N ALA A 114 16.26 1.96 -7.07
CA ALA A 114 16.44 0.56 -7.44
C ALA A 114 17.91 0.13 -7.30
N VAL A 115 18.13 -1.14 -7.02
CA VAL A 115 19.48 -1.73 -7.01
C VAL A 115 20.10 -1.59 -8.41
N GLY A 116 21.36 -1.17 -8.47
CA GLY A 116 22.07 -0.90 -9.71
C GLY A 116 21.88 0.53 -10.24
N ASP A 117 20.98 1.31 -9.66
CA ASP A 117 20.83 2.72 -10.06
C ASP A 117 22.00 3.56 -9.58
N VAL A 118 22.37 4.57 -10.35
CA VAL A 118 23.41 5.52 -9.99
C VAL A 118 22.75 6.76 -9.39
N VAL A 119 23.00 6.98 -8.12
CA VAL A 119 22.49 8.16 -7.41
C VAL A 119 23.50 9.30 -7.53
N THR A 120 22.99 10.49 -7.83
CA THR A 120 23.79 11.72 -7.93
C THR A 120 23.32 12.75 -6.91
N GLY A 121 24.24 13.32 -6.15
CA GLY A 121 24.01 14.44 -5.25
C GLY A 121 23.90 15.75 -6.01
N GLY A 122 22.84 16.50 -5.76
CA GLY A 122 22.53 17.74 -6.50
C GLY A 122 23.47 18.90 -6.18
N THR A 123 24.09 18.90 -5.02
CA THR A 123 25.01 19.98 -4.57
C THR A 123 26.46 19.52 -4.61
N SER A 124 26.74 18.32 -4.10
CA SER A 124 28.10 17.78 -4.04
C SER A 124 28.59 17.22 -5.38
N GLY A 125 27.69 16.84 -6.28
CA GLY A 125 28.03 16.08 -7.46
C GLY A 125 28.53 14.66 -7.18
N ALA A 126 28.46 14.21 -5.92
CA ALA A 126 28.84 12.86 -5.54
C ALA A 126 27.97 11.83 -6.24
N THR A 127 28.54 10.71 -6.65
CA THR A 127 27.82 9.62 -7.32
C THR A 127 28.10 8.29 -6.63
N GLY A 128 27.10 7.43 -6.58
CA GLY A 128 27.24 6.09 -6.02
C GLY A 128 26.24 5.13 -6.66
N THR A 129 26.66 3.89 -6.91
CA THR A 129 25.79 2.84 -7.45
C THR A 129 25.17 2.07 -6.31
N ILE A 130 23.85 1.95 -6.31
CA ILE A 130 23.07 1.28 -5.26
C ILE A 130 23.33 -0.22 -5.29
N LYS A 131 23.76 -0.77 -4.15
CA LYS A 131 23.87 -2.20 -3.89
C LYS A 131 22.61 -2.74 -3.21
N ALA A 132 22.09 -1.99 -2.23
CA ALA A 132 20.88 -2.31 -1.51
C ALA A 132 20.13 -1.02 -1.11
N SER A 133 18.81 -1.06 -1.14
CA SER A 133 17.93 0.00 -0.66
C SER A 133 16.88 -0.62 0.26
N GLY A 134 16.63 -0.01 1.41
CA GLY A 134 15.64 -0.44 2.40
C GLY A 134 14.55 0.61 2.62
#